data_331a184c0dad8af17523c4a35647452a
#
_entry.id   331a184c0dad8af17523c4a35647452a
#
_cell.length_a   1.000
_cell.length_b   1.000
_cell.length_c   1.000
_cell.angle_alpha   90.00
_cell.angle_beta   90.00
_cell.angle_gamma   90.00
#
_symmetry.space_group_name_H-M   'P 1'
#
loop_
_entity.id
_entity.type
_entity.pdbx_description
1 polymer ?
#
loop_
_entity_poly.entity_id
_entity_poly.type
_entity_poly.pdbx_seq_one_letter_code
_entity_poly.pdbx_strand_id
1 'polypeptide(L)'
;MKRIFSTFLLPLSVAAMMSSCTRNSFTGRSQLSLVPESQVQAMALTEYTQFLDSVKVVSAADKNAQMVARVGQRIANAVTQYAAANNMSDQLQGYKWEYHLVQSNEVNAWCMPGGKIVVYTGLLPITQNENALAVVMGHEVMHAVARHGSERMSQGLVQQYGGEALSVMLSTKPAATQQLFMTAYGLGSQVGVMLPFSRKDELEADKFGLYFCAMAGYDPREAIPLWQRMEKASEGSSRPPEMLSTHPVESTRIAQLQQIMPEALKYYKPAANASK
;
A
#
# COMPACT_ATOMS: atom_id res chain seq x y z
N MET A 1 1.26 45.31 -31.80
CA MET A 1 0.92 44.96 -30.38
C MET A 1 0.46 43.54 -30.27
N LYS A 2 1.35 42.54 -30.39
CA LYS A 2 1.00 41.09 -30.21
C LYS A 2 2.25 40.29 -29.82
N ARG A 3 2.88 40.56 -28.66
CA ARG A 3 3.99 39.72 -28.16
C ARG A 3 4.27 39.88 -26.65
N ILE A 4 3.25 40.06 -25.78
CA ILE A 4 3.50 40.21 -24.32
C ILE A 4 2.75 39.16 -23.48
N PHE A 5 1.92 38.30 -24.06
CA PHE A 5 1.10 37.36 -23.26
C PHE A 5 1.71 35.97 -23.04
N SER A 6 2.87 35.63 -23.63
CA SER A 6 3.42 34.27 -23.55
C SER A 6 4.39 34.00 -22.37
N THR A 7 4.88 35.04 -21.71
CA THR A 7 5.95 34.91 -20.69
C THR A 7 5.45 34.82 -19.25
N PHE A 8 4.15 35.05 -18.99
CA PHE A 8 3.60 34.99 -17.62
C PHE A 8 2.91 33.68 -17.26
N LEU A 9 2.61 32.80 -18.21
CA LEU A 9 1.96 31.51 -17.93
C LEU A 9 2.91 30.43 -17.40
N LEU A 10 4.20 30.49 -17.77
CA LEU A 10 5.19 29.50 -17.34
C LEU A 10 5.51 29.54 -15.82
N PRO A 11 5.70 30.73 -15.20
CA PRO A 11 5.96 30.80 -13.76
C PRO A 11 4.73 30.46 -12.91
N LEU A 12 3.51 30.65 -13.39
CA LEU A 12 2.29 30.33 -12.67
C LEU A 12 2.04 28.82 -12.62
N SER A 13 2.35 28.09 -13.70
CA SER A 13 2.23 26.62 -13.73
C SER A 13 3.29 25.93 -12.86
N VAL A 14 4.51 26.45 -12.78
CA VAL A 14 5.57 25.96 -11.90
C VAL A 14 5.24 26.25 -10.43
N ALA A 15 4.69 27.43 -10.12
CA ALA A 15 4.26 27.76 -8.76
C ALA A 15 3.08 26.88 -8.27
N ALA A 16 2.15 26.50 -9.16
CA ALA A 16 1.05 25.60 -8.86
C ALA A 16 1.54 24.16 -8.57
N MET A 17 2.59 23.69 -9.25
CA MET A 17 3.18 22.38 -8.97
C MET A 17 3.94 22.34 -7.63
N MET A 18 4.55 23.46 -7.20
CA MET A 18 5.25 23.54 -5.91
C MET A 18 4.29 23.47 -4.71
N SER A 19 3.03 23.93 -4.87
CA SER A 19 1.99 23.82 -3.83
C SER A 19 1.31 22.44 -3.77
N SER A 20 1.58 21.55 -4.72
CA SER A 20 1.00 20.19 -4.77
C SER A 20 1.84 19.13 -4.06
N CYS A 21 3.00 19.49 -3.51
CA CYS A 21 3.81 18.58 -2.70
C CYS A 21 3.35 18.61 -1.24
N THR A 22 2.93 17.46 -0.73
CA THR A 22 2.61 17.28 0.70
C THR A 22 3.70 16.47 1.37
N ARG A 23 4.01 16.81 2.63
CA ARG A 23 4.95 16.03 3.43
C ARG A 23 4.19 14.89 4.13
N ASN A 24 4.59 13.67 3.86
CA ASN A 24 4.05 12.52 4.57
C ASN A 24 4.56 12.51 6.02
N SER A 25 3.65 12.42 6.98
CA SER A 25 4.02 12.52 8.40
C SER A 25 4.79 11.29 8.89
N PHE A 26 4.50 10.09 8.37
CA PHE A 26 5.19 8.86 8.77
C PHE A 26 6.62 8.80 8.23
N THR A 27 6.81 9.13 6.95
CA THR A 27 8.12 8.98 6.28
C THR A 27 8.94 10.25 6.31
N GLY A 28 8.31 11.39 6.55
CA GLY A 28 8.94 12.72 6.47
C GLY A 28 9.25 13.16 5.04
N ARG A 29 8.95 12.32 4.03
CA ARG A 29 9.21 12.59 2.61
C ARG A 29 8.14 13.50 2.00
N SER A 30 8.58 14.38 1.10
CA SER A 30 7.67 15.15 0.25
C SER A 30 7.18 14.28 -0.91
N GLN A 31 5.88 14.24 -1.12
CA GLN A 31 5.20 13.44 -2.13
C GLN A 31 4.34 14.34 -3.01
N LEU A 32 4.24 14.00 -4.29
CA LEU A 32 3.28 14.63 -5.19
C LEU A 32 1.88 14.16 -4.83
N SER A 33 1.00 15.09 -4.48
CA SER A 33 -0.39 14.80 -4.09
C SER A 33 -1.33 15.75 -4.81
N LEU A 34 -1.77 15.34 -6.00
CA LEU A 34 -2.69 16.12 -6.83
C LEU A 34 -4.15 15.84 -6.51
N VAL A 35 -4.46 14.62 -6.05
CA VAL A 35 -5.81 14.20 -5.69
C VAL A 35 -6.00 14.33 -4.19
N PRO A 36 -7.03 15.03 -3.70
CA PRO A 36 -7.34 15.08 -2.28
C PRO A 36 -7.56 13.68 -1.69
N GLU A 37 -6.99 13.40 -0.52
CA GLU A 37 -7.06 12.09 0.12
C GLU A 37 -8.51 11.60 0.34
N SER A 38 -9.43 12.52 0.66
CA SER A 38 -10.85 12.18 0.79
C SER A 38 -11.49 11.64 -0.49
N GLN A 39 -11.06 12.15 -1.66
CA GLN A 39 -11.51 11.63 -2.96
C GLN A 39 -10.87 10.26 -3.26
N VAL A 40 -9.58 10.10 -2.95
CA VAL A 40 -8.90 8.82 -3.11
C VAL A 40 -9.56 7.75 -2.23
N GLN A 41 -9.91 8.07 -0.97
CA GLN A 41 -10.64 7.16 -0.07
C GLN A 41 -12.05 6.84 -0.58
N ALA A 42 -12.75 7.80 -1.17
CA ALA A 42 -14.08 7.56 -1.76
C ALA A 42 -13.99 6.62 -2.97
N MET A 43 -13.01 6.81 -3.86
CA MET A 43 -12.75 5.87 -4.97
C MET A 43 -12.38 4.49 -4.43
N ALA A 44 -11.49 4.43 -3.43
CA ALA A 44 -11.08 3.18 -2.80
C ALA A 44 -12.26 2.40 -2.22
N LEU A 45 -13.19 3.08 -1.54
CA LEU A 45 -14.38 2.44 -1.00
C LEU A 45 -15.29 1.88 -2.10
N THR A 46 -15.46 2.61 -3.19
CA THR A 46 -16.27 2.17 -4.35
C THR A 46 -15.67 0.91 -4.98
N GLU A 47 -14.38 0.95 -5.31
CA GLU A 47 -13.66 -0.17 -5.93
C GLU A 47 -13.59 -1.39 -5.00
N TYR A 48 -13.36 -1.17 -3.71
CA TYR A 48 -13.37 -2.23 -2.70
C TYR A 48 -14.73 -2.94 -2.62
N THR A 49 -15.82 -2.18 -2.61
CA THR A 49 -17.17 -2.77 -2.57
C THR A 49 -17.46 -3.59 -3.83
N GLN A 50 -17.16 -3.03 -5.01
CA GLN A 50 -17.32 -3.75 -6.29
C GLN A 50 -16.45 -5.00 -6.36
N PHE A 51 -15.21 -4.92 -5.85
CA PHE A 51 -14.33 -6.06 -5.78
C PHE A 51 -14.92 -7.17 -4.91
N LEU A 52 -15.38 -6.86 -3.69
CA LEU A 52 -15.97 -7.88 -2.80
C LEU A 52 -17.23 -8.52 -3.38
N ASP A 53 -18.03 -7.77 -4.14
CA ASP A 53 -19.20 -8.29 -4.84
C ASP A 53 -18.82 -9.23 -6.00
N SER A 54 -17.63 -9.08 -6.57
CA SER A 54 -17.13 -9.87 -7.71
C SER A 54 -16.37 -11.13 -7.33
N VAL A 55 -15.97 -11.28 -6.06
CA VAL A 55 -15.12 -12.39 -5.60
C VAL A 55 -15.82 -13.20 -4.51
N LYS A 56 -15.32 -14.41 -4.28
CA LYS A 56 -15.79 -15.22 -3.16
C LYS A 56 -15.05 -14.87 -1.88
N VAL A 57 -15.71 -14.12 -1.00
CA VAL A 57 -15.21 -13.83 0.34
C VAL A 57 -15.32 -15.10 1.20
N VAL A 58 -14.25 -15.44 1.90
CA VAL A 58 -14.21 -16.57 2.83
C VAL A 58 -15.02 -16.20 4.07
N SER A 59 -15.83 -17.16 4.55
CA SER A 59 -16.67 -16.95 5.74
C SER A 59 -15.86 -16.46 6.95
N ALA A 60 -16.39 -15.51 7.69
CA ALA A 60 -15.80 -15.02 8.93
C ALA A 60 -15.66 -16.11 10.02
N ALA A 61 -16.38 -17.23 9.91
CA ALA A 61 -16.23 -18.39 10.78
C ALA A 61 -15.03 -19.28 10.44
N ASP A 62 -14.42 -19.10 9.25
CA ASP A 62 -13.24 -19.83 8.83
C ASP A 62 -12.01 -19.43 9.66
N LYS A 63 -11.19 -20.42 10.03
CA LYS A 63 -10.00 -20.20 10.87
C LYS A 63 -8.97 -19.26 10.23
N ASN A 64 -8.79 -19.35 8.90
CA ASN A 64 -7.86 -18.50 8.17
C ASN A 64 -8.40 -17.08 8.05
N ALA A 65 -9.72 -16.91 7.83
CA ALA A 65 -10.35 -15.58 7.84
C ALA A 65 -10.24 -14.92 9.22
N GLN A 66 -10.44 -15.68 10.30
CA GLN A 66 -10.23 -15.21 11.68
C GLN A 66 -8.76 -14.83 11.93
N MET A 67 -7.81 -15.61 11.41
CA MET A 67 -6.38 -15.29 11.49
C MET A 67 -6.08 -13.97 10.78
N VAL A 68 -6.54 -13.78 9.54
CA VAL A 68 -6.37 -12.53 8.80
C VAL A 68 -6.96 -11.33 9.54
N ALA A 69 -8.19 -11.46 10.05
CA ALA A 69 -8.83 -10.41 10.83
C ALA A 69 -8.06 -10.06 12.12
N ARG A 70 -7.59 -11.08 12.85
CA ARG A 70 -6.79 -10.91 14.08
C ARG A 70 -5.47 -10.20 13.79
N VAL A 71 -4.74 -10.65 12.77
CA VAL A 71 -3.47 -10.04 12.38
C VAL A 71 -3.70 -8.60 11.94
N GLY A 72 -4.69 -8.36 11.07
CA GLY A 72 -5.01 -7.02 10.58
C GLY A 72 -5.40 -6.05 11.68
N GLN A 73 -6.24 -6.49 12.62
CA GLN A 73 -6.65 -5.67 13.76
C GLN A 73 -5.45 -5.28 14.65
N ARG A 74 -4.52 -6.19 14.88
CA ARG A 74 -3.33 -5.90 15.68
C ARG A 74 -2.38 -4.93 14.98
N ILE A 75 -2.18 -5.09 13.65
CA ILE A 75 -1.40 -4.14 12.84
C ILE A 75 -2.08 -2.75 12.84
N ALA A 76 -3.38 -2.68 12.62
CA ALA A 76 -4.14 -1.42 12.64
C ALA A 76 -4.04 -0.70 13.99
N ASN A 77 -4.13 -1.45 15.10
CA ASN A 77 -3.94 -0.91 16.44
C ASN A 77 -2.51 -0.36 16.63
N ALA A 78 -1.48 -1.07 16.16
CA ALA A 78 -0.08 -0.63 16.24
C ALA A 78 0.13 0.68 15.46
N VAL A 79 -0.39 0.77 14.23
CA VAL A 79 -0.35 1.98 13.41
C VAL A 79 -1.05 3.15 14.10
N THR A 80 -2.25 2.92 14.63
CA THR A 80 -3.04 3.96 15.31
C THR A 80 -2.34 4.47 16.56
N GLN A 81 -1.77 3.57 17.37
CA GLN A 81 -1.01 3.94 18.56
C GLN A 81 0.28 4.70 18.21
N TYR A 82 0.98 4.25 17.18
CA TYR A 82 2.18 4.94 16.69
C TYR A 82 1.85 6.34 16.19
N ALA A 83 0.78 6.50 15.41
CA ALA A 83 0.33 7.79 14.92
C ALA A 83 -0.05 8.74 16.07
N ALA A 84 -0.77 8.25 17.06
CA ALA A 84 -1.16 9.05 18.23
C ALA A 84 0.07 9.49 19.05
N ALA A 85 1.01 8.57 19.30
CA ALA A 85 2.22 8.86 20.06
C ALA A 85 3.17 9.88 19.40
N ASN A 86 3.06 10.04 18.06
CA ASN A 86 3.93 10.92 17.27
C ASN A 86 3.19 12.14 16.68
N ASN A 87 1.97 12.46 17.13
CA ASN A 87 1.14 13.56 16.62
C ASN A 87 0.84 13.45 15.10
N MET A 88 0.61 12.23 14.61
CA MET A 88 0.35 11.94 13.20
C MET A 88 -1.09 11.42 12.96
N SER A 89 -2.00 11.57 13.93
CA SER A 89 -3.36 11.02 13.85
C SER A 89 -4.14 11.53 12.64
N ASP A 90 -3.88 12.75 12.19
CA ASP A 90 -4.50 13.35 11.00
C ASP A 90 -4.21 12.55 9.72
N GLN A 91 -3.09 11.83 9.67
CA GLN A 91 -2.73 10.96 8.54
C GLN A 91 -3.71 9.79 8.38
N LEU A 92 -4.38 9.39 9.47
CA LEU A 92 -5.36 8.31 9.52
C LEU A 92 -6.81 8.82 9.48
N GLN A 93 -7.02 10.10 9.17
CA GLN A 93 -8.36 10.64 9.06
C GLN A 93 -9.17 9.88 7.99
N GLY A 94 -10.40 9.45 8.34
CA GLY A 94 -11.27 8.70 7.45
C GLY A 94 -11.00 7.20 7.40
N TYR A 95 -9.97 6.69 8.08
CA TYR A 95 -9.69 5.26 8.12
C TYR A 95 -10.77 4.50 8.91
N LYS A 96 -11.34 3.47 8.26
CA LYS A 96 -12.25 2.47 8.83
C LYS A 96 -11.71 1.10 8.43
N TRP A 97 -10.98 0.49 9.35
CA TRP A 97 -10.27 -0.75 9.10
C TRP A 97 -11.22 -1.92 8.85
N GLU A 98 -11.02 -2.62 7.74
CA GLU A 98 -11.74 -3.83 7.35
C GLU A 98 -10.77 -4.86 6.80
N TYR A 99 -11.03 -6.13 7.07
CA TYR A 99 -10.12 -7.25 6.76
C TYR A 99 -10.90 -8.37 6.12
N HIS A 100 -10.55 -8.76 4.91
CA HIS A 100 -11.19 -9.87 4.21
C HIS A 100 -10.16 -10.86 3.68
N LEU A 101 -10.48 -12.15 3.83
CA LEU A 101 -9.82 -13.23 3.11
C LEU A 101 -10.70 -13.59 1.91
N VAL A 102 -10.14 -13.60 0.71
CA VAL A 102 -10.86 -13.95 -0.52
C VAL A 102 -10.30 -15.24 -1.11
N GLN A 103 -11.18 -16.05 -1.69
CA GLN A 103 -10.80 -17.31 -2.32
C GLN A 103 -10.18 -17.03 -3.69
N SER A 104 -8.87 -17.19 -3.80
CA SER A 104 -8.12 -17.09 -5.05
C SER A 104 -6.81 -17.87 -4.92
N ASN A 105 -6.33 -18.43 -6.03
CA ASN A 105 -5.01 -19.06 -6.11
C ASN A 105 -3.88 -18.04 -6.30
N GLU A 106 -4.20 -16.79 -6.52
CA GLU A 106 -3.20 -15.72 -6.64
C GLU A 106 -2.48 -15.50 -5.32
N VAL A 107 -1.18 -15.32 -5.41
CA VAL A 107 -0.32 -14.97 -4.25
C VAL A 107 -0.31 -13.45 -4.15
N ASN A 108 -1.29 -12.92 -3.43
CA ASN A 108 -1.48 -11.46 -3.33
C ASN A 108 -2.11 -11.03 -2.00
N ALA A 109 -1.87 -9.78 -1.64
CA ALA A 109 -2.57 -9.01 -0.63
C ALA A 109 -2.48 -7.54 -1.00
N TRP A 110 -3.39 -6.71 -0.49
CA TRP A 110 -3.34 -5.27 -0.68
C TRP A 110 -4.09 -4.52 0.42
N CYS A 111 -3.76 -3.27 0.60
CA CYS A 111 -4.46 -2.33 1.46
C CYS A 111 -4.77 -1.05 0.70
N MET A 112 -6.06 -0.74 0.55
CA MET A 112 -6.49 0.51 -0.03
C MET A 112 -6.56 1.65 1.00
N PRO A 113 -6.52 2.92 0.54
CA PRO A 113 -6.82 4.09 1.35
C PRO A 113 -8.11 3.92 2.15
N GLY A 114 -8.11 4.42 3.39
CA GLY A 114 -9.22 4.22 4.30
C GLY A 114 -9.19 2.89 5.07
N GLY A 115 -8.11 2.06 4.89
CA GLY A 115 -7.85 0.87 5.70
C GLY A 115 -8.63 -0.37 5.25
N LYS A 116 -8.84 -0.57 3.95
CA LYS A 116 -9.51 -1.73 3.37
C LYS A 116 -8.49 -2.77 2.97
N ILE A 117 -8.39 -3.86 3.72
CA ILE A 117 -7.35 -4.89 3.58
C ILE A 117 -7.96 -6.18 3.03
N VAL A 118 -7.35 -6.69 1.97
CA VAL A 118 -7.69 -8.00 1.40
C VAL A 118 -6.45 -8.87 1.35
N VAL A 119 -6.62 -10.11 1.75
CA VAL A 119 -5.63 -11.19 1.63
C VAL A 119 -6.23 -12.30 0.77
N TYR A 120 -5.45 -12.84 -0.13
CA TYR A 120 -5.86 -13.94 -1.01
C TYR A 120 -5.45 -15.28 -0.39
N THR A 121 -6.31 -16.30 -0.52
CA THR A 121 -6.00 -17.63 0.04
C THR A 121 -4.69 -18.22 -0.51
N GLY A 122 -4.33 -17.88 -1.77
CA GLY A 122 -3.07 -18.31 -2.38
C GLY A 122 -1.81 -17.78 -1.71
N LEU A 123 -1.91 -16.71 -0.90
CA LEU A 123 -0.80 -16.18 -0.13
C LEU A 123 -0.48 -17.04 1.11
N LEU A 124 -1.47 -17.71 1.69
CA LEU A 124 -1.31 -18.41 2.97
C LEU A 124 -0.26 -19.54 2.94
N PRO A 125 -0.13 -20.34 1.86
CA PRO A 125 0.95 -21.33 1.75
C PRO A 125 2.36 -20.72 1.72
N ILE A 126 2.51 -19.46 1.32
CA ILE A 126 3.78 -18.73 1.28
C ILE A 126 4.08 -18.13 2.65
N THR A 127 3.08 -17.54 3.31
CA THR A 127 3.27 -16.97 4.65
C THR A 127 3.49 -18.07 5.70
N GLN A 128 2.73 -19.16 5.64
CA GLN A 128 2.82 -20.35 6.50
C GLN A 128 2.46 -20.10 7.98
N ASN A 129 2.64 -18.89 8.49
CA ASN A 129 2.36 -18.53 9.89
C ASN A 129 1.91 -17.07 10.04
N GLU A 130 1.41 -16.72 11.23
CA GLU A 130 0.91 -15.36 11.51
C GLU A 130 2.00 -14.29 11.50
N ASN A 131 3.25 -14.61 11.85
CA ASN A 131 4.34 -13.63 11.84
C ASN A 131 4.64 -13.19 10.41
N ALA A 132 4.77 -14.14 9.48
CA ALA A 132 4.97 -13.81 8.07
C ALA A 132 3.76 -13.10 7.45
N LEU A 133 2.54 -13.50 7.82
CA LEU A 133 1.33 -12.79 7.39
C LEU A 133 1.33 -11.34 7.90
N ALA A 134 1.74 -11.12 9.15
CA ALA A 134 1.85 -9.79 9.73
C ALA A 134 2.91 -8.91 9.04
N VAL A 135 4.02 -9.50 8.57
CA VAL A 135 5.00 -8.79 7.75
C VAL A 135 4.36 -8.29 6.46
N VAL A 136 3.64 -9.17 5.73
CA VAL A 136 2.94 -8.75 4.50
C VAL A 136 1.90 -7.67 4.80
N MET A 137 1.01 -7.92 5.76
CA MET A 137 -0.06 -6.96 6.08
C MET A 137 0.48 -5.63 6.59
N GLY A 138 1.58 -5.62 7.35
CA GLY A 138 2.26 -4.40 7.80
C GLY A 138 2.83 -3.60 6.63
N HIS A 139 3.42 -4.28 5.66
CA HIS A 139 3.93 -3.70 4.42
C HIS A 139 2.79 -3.04 3.60
N GLU A 140 1.69 -3.77 3.37
CA GLU A 140 0.54 -3.25 2.62
C GLU A 140 -0.13 -2.07 3.33
N VAL A 141 -0.32 -2.17 4.64
CA VAL A 141 -0.85 -1.08 5.46
C VAL A 141 0.04 0.16 5.36
N MET A 142 1.37 -0.02 5.35
CA MET A 142 2.27 1.12 5.21
C MET A 142 2.15 1.78 3.84
N HIS A 143 1.98 1.03 2.74
CA HIS A 143 1.70 1.63 1.42
C HIS A 143 0.47 2.54 1.46
N ALA A 144 -0.61 2.11 2.12
CA ALA A 144 -1.83 2.90 2.25
C ALA A 144 -1.61 4.13 3.13
N VAL A 145 -1.02 3.97 4.31
CA VAL A 145 -0.78 5.05 5.29
C VAL A 145 0.25 6.05 4.80
N ALA A 146 1.28 5.60 4.08
CA ALA A 146 2.25 6.47 3.41
C ALA A 146 1.71 7.09 2.12
N ARG A 147 0.50 6.73 1.68
CA ARG A 147 -0.15 7.26 0.47
C ARG A 147 0.66 7.03 -0.81
N HIS A 148 1.39 5.91 -0.89
CA HIS A 148 2.22 5.58 -2.06
C HIS A 148 1.38 5.44 -3.34
N GLY A 149 0.17 4.85 -3.25
CA GLY A 149 -0.77 4.77 -4.37
C GLY A 149 -1.27 6.14 -4.83
N SER A 150 -1.54 7.08 -3.91
CA SER A 150 -1.94 8.45 -4.23
C SER A 150 -0.83 9.21 -4.94
N GLU A 151 0.43 9.03 -4.51
CA GLU A 151 1.60 9.61 -5.18
C GLU A 151 1.75 9.04 -6.60
N ARG A 152 1.67 7.72 -6.74
CA ARG A 152 1.75 7.03 -8.03
C ARG A 152 0.62 7.45 -8.99
N MET A 153 -0.61 7.60 -8.49
CA MET A 153 -1.73 8.13 -9.24
C MET A 153 -1.44 9.57 -9.72
N SER A 154 -0.91 10.40 -8.84
CA SER A 154 -0.55 11.79 -9.16
C SER A 154 0.55 11.88 -10.22
N GLN A 155 1.56 11.02 -10.14
CA GLN A 155 2.62 10.90 -11.16
C GLN A 155 2.04 10.46 -12.52
N GLY A 156 1.14 9.48 -12.51
CA GLY A 156 0.44 9.04 -13.72
C GLY A 156 -0.40 10.14 -14.37
N LEU A 157 -1.08 10.96 -13.57
CA LEU A 157 -1.82 12.14 -14.06
C LEU A 157 -0.90 13.13 -14.76
N VAL A 158 0.25 13.45 -14.17
CA VAL A 158 1.24 14.34 -14.80
C VAL A 158 1.78 13.76 -16.09
N GLN A 159 2.12 12.46 -16.07
CA GLN A 159 2.68 11.79 -17.24
C GLN A 159 1.68 11.71 -18.41
N GLN A 160 0.42 11.41 -18.13
CA GLN A 160 -0.60 11.16 -19.15
C GLN A 160 -1.22 12.46 -19.68
N TYR A 161 -1.35 13.49 -18.85
CA TYR A 161 -2.12 14.69 -19.14
C TYR A 161 -1.33 16.00 -19.00
N GLY A 162 -0.04 15.95 -18.70
CA GLY A 162 0.86 17.08 -18.79
C GLY A 162 0.53 18.29 -17.88
N GLY A 163 -0.27 18.08 -16.81
CA GLY A 163 -0.63 19.16 -15.89
C GLY A 163 -1.90 19.92 -16.25
N GLU A 164 -2.80 19.34 -17.07
CA GLU A 164 -4.18 19.83 -17.15
C GLU A 164 -4.77 19.92 -15.73
N ALA A 165 -5.60 20.93 -15.49
CA ALA A 165 -6.17 21.14 -14.16
C ALA A 165 -6.91 19.87 -13.70
N LEU A 166 -6.51 19.30 -12.57
CA LEU A 166 -7.08 18.09 -12.00
C LEU A 166 -8.61 18.12 -11.90
N SER A 167 -9.18 19.30 -11.58
CA SER A 167 -10.63 19.48 -11.51
C SER A 167 -11.32 19.21 -12.86
N VAL A 168 -10.68 19.57 -13.97
CA VAL A 168 -11.18 19.29 -15.32
C VAL A 168 -11.13 17.79 -15.58
N MET A 169 -10.03 17.13 -15.23
CA MET A 169 -9.86 15.68 -15.39
C MET A 169 -10.92 14.89 -14.62
N LEU A 170 -11.07 15.18 -13.33
CA LEU A 170 -12.01 14.47 -12.46
C LEU A 170 -13.47 14.64 -12.93
N SER A 171 -13.83 15.80 -13.48
CA SER A 171 -15.20 16.08 -13.95
C SER A 171 -15.48 15.62 -15.38
N THR A 172 -14.47 15.67 -16.27
CA THR A 172 -14.68 15.39 -17.71
C THR A 172 -14.24 14.00 -18.14
N LYS A 173 -13.37 13.31 -17.37
CA LYS A 173 -12.82 12.00 -17.71
C LYS A 173 -12.88 11.03 -16.50
N PRO A 174 -14.07 10.77 -15.92
CA PRO A 174 -14.18 9.94 -14.73
C PRO A 174 -13.67 8.51 -14.94
N ALA A 175 -13.95 7.91 -16.11
CA ALA A 175 -13.48 6.56 -16.44
C ALA A 175 -11.95 6.49 -16.53
N ALA A 176 -11.28 7.50 -17.11
CA ALA A 176 -9.83 7.54 -17.17
C ALA A 176 -9.20 7.74 -15.78
N THR A 177 -9.84 8.51 -14.91
CA THR A 177 -9.42 8.70 -13.52
C THR A 177 -9.55 7.41 -12.73
N GLN A 178 -10.65 6.67 -12.91
CA GLN A 178 -10.86 5.35 -12.31
C GLN A 178 -9.80 4.35 -12.81
N GLN A 179 -9.55 4.30 -14.11
CA GLN A 179 -8.50 3.45 -14.68
C GLN A 179 -7.12 3.75 -14.06
N LEU A 180 -6.80 5.02 -13.88
CA LEU A 180 -5.56 5.45 -13.27
C LEU A 180 -5.47 5.04 -11.80
N PHE A 181 -6.59 5.15 -11.06
CA PHE A 181 -6.70 4.66 -9.70
C PHE A 181 -6.44 3.15 -9.63
N MET A 182 -7.15 2.36 -10.44
CA MET A 182 -6.97 0.91 -10.50
C MET A 182 -5.52 0.52 -10.80
N THR A 183 -4.90 1.19 -11.77
CA THR A 183 -3.48 0.99 -12.11
C THR A 183 -2.55 1.37 -10.96
N ALA A 184 -2.83 2.48 -10.30
CA ALA A 184 -2.01 2.98 -9.19
C ALA A 184 -2.08 2.07 -7.94
N TYR A 185 -3.17 1.34 -7.75
CA TYR A 185 -3.36 0.44 -6.61
C TYR A 185 -3.22 -1.04 -6.96
N GLY A 186 -2.86 -1.36 -8.20
CA GLY A 186 -2.59 -2.73 -8.62
C GLY A 186 -3.83 -3.62 -8.74
N LEU A 187 -5.00 -3.05 -9.02
CA LEU A 187 -6.30 -3.74 -8.99
C LEU A 187 -6.84 -4.09 -10.38
N GLY A 188 -6.09 -3.85 -11.45
CA GLY A 188 -6.55 -4.09 -12.80
C GLY A 188 -6.24 -5.51 -13.29
N SER A 189 -7.25 -6.22 -13.83
CA SER A 189 -7.10 -7.52 -14.48
C SER A 189 -6.33 -7.48 -15.82
N GLN A 190 -5.89 -6.32 -16.27
CA GLN A 190 -5.06 -6.19 -17.46
C GLN A 190 -3.58 -6.25 -17.08
N VAL A 191 -3.09 -7.47 -17.04
CA VAL A 191 -1.67 -7.84 -17.01
C VAL A 191 -0.93 -7.10 -18.13
N GLY A 192 -0.29 -5.99 -17.83
CA GLY A 192 0.51 -5.24 -18.80
C GLY A 192 0.83 -3.79 -18.45
N VAL A 193 0.13 -3.17 -17.50
CA VAL A 193 0.33 -1.76 -17.16
C VAL A 193 0.40 -1.51 -15.64
N MET A 194 0.69 -2.54 -14.85
CA MET A 194 0.95 -2.33 -13.42
C MET A 194 2.31 -1.68 -13.28
N LEU A 195 2.32 -0.41 -12.90
CA LEU A 195 3.56 0.27 -12.53
C LEU A 195 3.99 -0.25 -11.16
N PRO A 196 5.15 -0.88 -11.01
CA PRO A 196 5.66 -1.26 -9.70
C PRO A 196 5.83 -0.03 -8.81
N PHE A 197 5.75 -0.21 -7.50
CA PHE A 197 6.11 0.84 -6.56
C PHE A 197 7.58 1.22 -6.73
N SER A 198 7.90 2.49 -6.45
CA SER A 198 9.31 2.91 -6.53
C SER A 198 10.13 2.22 -5.44
N ARG A 199 11.44 2.10 -5.66
CA ARG A 199 12.36 1.57 -4.62
C ARG A 199 12.24 2.30 -3.29
N LYS A 200 11.97 3.59 -3.33
CA LYS A 200 11.79 4.40 -2.11
C LYS A 200 10.52 4.00 -1.37
N ASP A 201 9.44 3.79 -2.09
CA ASP A 201 8.16 3.37 -1.51
C ASP A 201 8.27 1.98 -0.88
N GLU A 202 8.98 1.06 -1.56
CA GLU A 202 9.25 -0.28 -1.02
C GLU A 202 10.09 -0.23 0.27
N LEU A 203 11.16 0.59 0.28
CA LEU A 203 11.99 0.77 1.48
C LEU A 203 11.22 1.37 2.65
N GLU A 204 10.35 2.34 2.39
CA GLU A 204 9.48 2.94 3.40
C GLU A 204 8.47 1.90 3.91
N ALA A 205 7.86 1.11 3.01
CA ALA A 205 6.90 0.07 3.36
C ALA A 205 7.56 -1.06 4.17
N ASP A 206 8.74 -1.51 3.78
CA ASP A 206 9.50 -2.51 4.54
C ASP A 206 9.88 -2.00 5.92
N LYS A 207 10.42 -0.79 6.01
CA LYS A 207 10.90 -0.23 7.28
C LYS A 207 9.77 -0.10 8.30
N PHE A 208 8.75 0.67 7.95
CA PHE A 208 7.67 0.96 8.89
C PHE A 208 6.71 -0.23 9.03
N GLY A 209 6.54 -1.04 7.97
CA GLY A 209 5.79 -2.28 8.04
C GLY A 209 6.36 -3.26 9.07
N LEU A 210 7.71 -3.40 9.12
CA LEU A 210 8.36 -4.19 10.15
C LEU A 210 8.19 -3.60 11.56
N TYR A 211 8.19 -2.27 11.71
CA TYR A 211 7.93 -1.64 13.01
C TYR A 211 6.51 -1.95 13.48
N PHE A 212 5.51 -1.85 12.60
CA PHE A 212 4.13 -2.16 12.92
C PHE A 212 3.92 -3.64 13.21
N CYS A 213 4.58 -4.52 12.45
CA CYS A 213 4.61 -5.96 12.72
C CYS A 213 5.13 -6.24 14.15
N ALA A 214 6.28 -5.65 14.51
CA ALA A 214 6.90 -5.80 15.83
C ALA A 214 6.04 -5.21 16.95
N MET A 215 5.50 -4.01 16.77
CA MET A 215 4.59 -3.35 17.74
C MET A 215 3.28 -4.13 17.92
N ALA A 216 2.79 -4.79 16.87
CA ALA A 216 1.64 -5.69 16.93
C ALA A 216 1.93 -7.01 17.68
N GLY A 217 3.20 -7.22 18.09
CA GLY A 217 3.69 -8.39 18.84
C GLY A 217 3.96 -9.62 17.98
N TYR A 218 4.15 -9.43 16.66
CA TYR A 218 4.62 -10.45 15.73
C TYR A 218 6.13 -10.32 15.51
N ASP A 219 6.78 -11.46 15.29
CA ASP A 219 8.23 -11.50 15.12
C ASP A 219 8.65 -10.93 13.75
N PRO A 220 9.31 -9.76 13.69
CA PRO A 220 9.69 -9.15 12.42
C PRO A 220 10.80 -9.94 11.68
N ARG A 221 11.51 -10.85 12.38
CA ARG A 221 12.58 -11.69 11.77
C ARG A 221 12.03 -12.62 10.71
N GLU A 222 10.72 -12.92 10.75
CA GLU A 222 10.05 -13.74 9.74
C GLU A 222 10.03 -13.08 8.35
N ALA A 223 10.36 -11.79 8.24
CA ALA A 223 10.44 -11.10 6.95
C ALA A 223 11.48 -11.73 6.01
N ILE A 224 12.65 -12.12 6.53
CA ILE A 224 13.73 -12.69 5.70
C ILE A 224 13.32 -14.04 5.10
N PRO A 225 12.92 -15.05 5.89
CA PRO A 225 12.47 -16.32 5.32
C PRO A 225 11.19 -16.19 4.48
N LEU A 226 10.31 -15.22 4.75
CA LEU A 226 9.15 -14.94 3.91
C LEU A 226 9.58 -14.55 2.49
N TRP A 227 10.45 -13.55 2.36
CA TRP A 227 10.91 -13.09 1.03
C TRP A 227 11.71 -14.16 0.28
N GLN A 228 12.47 -15.01 0.98
CA GLN A 228 13.12 -16.18 0.37
C GLN A 228 12.10 -17.18 -0.17
N ARG A 229 10.99 -17.43 0.55
CA ARG A 229 9.90 -18.29 0.06
C ARG A 229 9.18 -17.67 -1.14
N MET A 230 8.97 -16.34 -1.12
CA MET A 230 8.35 -15.60 -2.21
C MET A 230 9.20 -15.65 -3.49
N GLU A 231 10.51 -15.43 -3.36
CA GLU A 231 11.47 -15.54 -4.46
C GLU A 231 11.50 -16.95 -5.06
N LYS A 232 11.60 -17.97 -4.21
CA LYS A 232 11.55 -19.37 -4.62
C LYS A 232 10.26 -19.74 -5.35
N ALA A 233 9.11 -19.19 -4.93
CA ALA A 233 7.83 -19.42 -5.57
C ALA A 233 7.74 -18.79 -6.98
N SER A 234 8.62 -17.84 -7.31
CA SER A 234 8.73 -17.23 -8.64
C SER A 234 9.65 -17.99 -9.59
N GLU A 235 10.57 -18.80 -9.07
CA GLU A 235 11.55 -19.55 -9.86
C GLU A 235 10.84 -20.58 -10.77
N GLY A 236 11.11 -20.49 -12.07
CA GLY A 236 10.54 -21.44 -13.06
C GLY A 236 9.04 -21.29 -13.30
N SER A 237 8.36 -20.31 -12.68
CA SER A 237 6.96 -20.06 -12.88
C SER A 237 6.74 -19.17 -14.12
N SER A 238 5.84 -19.61 -15.02
CA SER A 238 5.36 -18.77 -16.12
C SER A 238 4.46 -17.60 -15.63
N ARG A 239 4.02 -17.65 -14.37
CA ARG A 239 3.26 -16.61 -13.65
C ARG A 239 3.88 -16.41 -12.27
N PRO A 240 4.82 -15.47 -12.12
CA PRO A 240 5.34 -15.14 -10.80
C PRO A 240 4.19 -14.64 -9.90
N PRO A 241 4.34 -14.73 -8.57
CA PRO A 241 3.39 -14.15 -7.64
C PRO A 241 3.02 -12.71 -8.02
N GLU A 242 1.73 -12.38 -8.08
CA GLU A 242 1.24 -11.04 -8.46
C GLU A 242 1.86 -9.96 -7.57
N MET A 243 2.01 -10.28 -6.28
CA MET A 243 2.69 -9.43 -5.31
C MET A 243 4.11 -9.02 -5.75
N LEU A 244 4.84 -9.89 -6.47
CA LEU A 244 6.19 -9.56 -6.97
C LEU A 244 6.16 -8.64 -8.20
N SER A 245 5.03 -8.57 -8.91
CA SER A 245 4.85 -7.65 -10.04
C SER A 245 4.65 -6.21 -9.56
N THR A 246 3.98 -6.02 -8.43
CA THR A 246 3.76 -4.71 -7.79
C THR A 246 4.86 -4.31 -6.82
N HIS A 247 5.51 -5.30 -6.18
CA HIS A 247 6.56 -5.16 -5.18
C HIS A 247 7.80 -5.95 -5.60
N PRO A 248 8.62 -5.44 -6.53
CA PRO A 248 9.77 -6.17 -7.05
C PRO A 248 10.75 -6.56 -5.94
N VAL A 249 11.14 -7.82 -5.93
CA VAL A 249 12.25 -8.28 -5.07
C VAL A 249 13.54 -7.94 -5.77
N GLU A 250 14.20 -6.90 -5.34
CA GLU A 250 15.56 -6.63 -5.75
C GLU A 250 16.52 -7.46 -4.88
N SER A 251 17.65 -7.88 -5.46
CA SER A 251 18.70 -8.64 -4.75
C SER A 251 19.19 -7.95 -3.46
N THR A 252 18.98 -6.63 -3.36
CA THR A 252 19.34 -5.80 -2.22
C THR A 252 18.29 -5.81 -1.10
N ARG A 253 17.04 -6.25 -1.37
CA ARG A 253 15.92 -6.15 -0.39
C ARG A 253 16.20 -6.92 0.89
N ILE A 254 16.67 -8.17 0.79
CA ILE A 254 17.01 -8.97 1.98
C ILE A 254 18.10 -8.30 2.81
N ALA A 255 19.14 -7.75 2.16
CA ALA A 255 20.19 -7.01 2.85
C ALA A 255 19.65 -5.76 3.56
N GLN A 256 18.71 -5.05 2.94
CA GLN A 256 18.06 -3.88 3.52
C GLN A 256 17.19 -4.27 4.73
N LEU A 257 16.42 -5.36 4.64
CA LEU A 257 15.65 -5.90 5.75
C LEU A 257 16.56 -6.28 6.93
N GLN A 258 17.73 -6.87 6.66
CA GLN A 258 18.72 -7.16 7.70
C GLN A 258 19.25 -5.90 8.38
N GLN A 259 19.45 -4.80 7.63
CA GLN A 259 19.88 -3.51 8.19
C GLN A 259 18.79 -2.85 9.05
N ILE A 260 17.52 -3.00 8.67
CA ILE A 260 16.37 -2.43 9.41
C ILE A 260 16.05 -3.26 10.67
N MET A 261 16.32 -4.56 10.65
CA MET A 261 15.91 -5.50 11.68
C MET A 261 16.29 -5.11 13.11
N PRO A 262 17.53 -4.65 13.43
CA PRO A 262 17.88 -4.25 14.78
C PRO A 262 16.99 -3.13 15.33
N GLU A 263 16.55 -2.20 14.47
CA GLU A 263 15.62 -1.13 14.85
C GLU A 263 14.20 -1.64 15.06
N ALA A 264 13.71 -2.49 14.17
CA ALA A 264 12.39 -3.13 14.29
C ALA A 264 12.27 -3.93 15.59
N LEU A 265 13.32 -4.66 15.97
CA LEU A 265 13.35 -5.45 17.20
C LEU A 265 13.24 -4.63 18.49
N LYS A 266 13.54 -3.32 18.49
CA LYS A 266 13.31 -2.45 19.64
C LYS A 266 11.82 -2.29 19.96
N TYR A 267 10.95 -2.43 18.97
CA TYR A 267 9.51 -2.37 19.12
C TYR A 267 8.88 -3.73 19.44
N TYR A 268 9.63 -4.82 19.28
CA TYR A 268 9.10 -6.16 19.42
C TYR A 268 8.88 -6.55 20.88
N LYS A 269 7.60 -6.75 21.24
CA LYS A 269 7.17 -7.35 22.49
C LYS A 269 6.25 -8.51 22.15
N PRO A 270 6.69 -9.77 22.31
CA PRO A 270 5.86 -10.93 22.00
C PRO A 270 4.49 -10.83 22.68
N ALA A 271 3.43 -11.10 21.94
CA ALA A 271 2.12 -11.18 22.54
C ALA A 271 2.06 -12.40 23.46
N ALA A 272 1.43 -12.28 24.61
CA ALA A 272 1.34 -13.31 25.64
C ALA A 272 0.73 -14.65 25.17
N ASN A 273 0.19 -14.75 23.94
CA ASN A 273 -0.43 -15.94 23.35
C ASN A 273 0.12 -16.33 21.97
N ALA A 274 1.33 -15.89 21.58
CA ALA A 274 1.92 -16.23 20.27
C ALA A 274 2.60 -17.61 20.22
N SER A 275 2.52 -18.38 21.28
CA SER A 275 3.10 -19.73 21.39
C SER A 275 2.02 -20.74 21.76
N LYS A 276 1.22 -21.19 20.79
CA LYS A 276 0.62 -22.54 20.81
C LYS A 276 0.25 -22.95 19.38
#